data_4d4f34d6682e3d1d402962660d5c49da
#
_entry.id   4d4f34d6682e3d1d402962660d5c49da
#
_cell.length_a   1.000
_cell.length_b   1.000
_cell.length_c   1.000
_cell.angle_alpha   90.00
_cell.angle_beta   90.00
_cell.angle_gamma   90.00
#
_symmetry.space_group_name_H-M   'P 1'
#
loop_
_entity.id
_entity.type
_entity.pdbx_description
1 polymer ?
#
loop_
_entity_poly.entity_id
_entity_poly.type
_entity_poly.pdbx_seq_one_letter_code
_entity_poly.pdbx_strand_id
1 'polypeptide(L)'
;MYEYAIYPFDYMRITQSHNDGNHVPHWKNVTNYSDKPWDEASKDSGRQYFIPQNDYVVEQVLIDSRSVRLRTKNNVLIPYKNEPVTLYITLTHMKLETMKRLYVGQLIKKNEKIILEGDEGGAYGNHFHCTANIGTYYGLKYNNNKKWVFCYEKSLLPNEAFYIDPDFTHIMNPKGYDFKEVPIGYRKGDSGTDIEKICNFLSNFVKGNYYGDYCEACVSVYKKQHGIVGDGTTIDSQTLEAMKKDGLKL
;
A
#
# COMPACT_ATOMS: atom_id res chain seq x y z
N MET A 1 -0.87 14.86 7.49
CA MET A 1 -0.15 13.58 7.71
C MET A 1 -0.27 12.75 6.46
N TYR A 2 0.78 11.98 6.11
CA TYR A 2 0.74 11.04 5.01
C TYR A 2 0.36 9.67 5.54
N GLU A 3 -0.52 8.97 4.83
CA GLU A 3 -0.87 7.58 5.12
C GLU A 3 0.24 6.65 4.61
N TYR A 4 0.35 5.47 5.21
CA TYR A 4 1.21 4.40 4.70
C TYR A 4 0.51 3.64 3.58
N ALA A 5 1.24 3.26 2.54
CA ALA A 5 0.73 2.34 1.53
C ALA A 5 0.73 0.93 2.11
N ILE A 6 -0.43 0.41 2.45
CA ILE A 6 -0.60 -0.92 3.04
C ILE A 6 -1.01 -1.91 1.96
N TYR A 7 -0.56 -3.15 2.08
CA TYR A 7 -0.83 -4.22 1.12
C TYR A 7 -2.33 -4.37 0.85
N PRO A 8 -2.77 -4.29 -0.42
CA PRO A 8 -4.17 -4.04 -0.75
C PRO A 8 -4.99 -5.29 -1.05
N PHE A 9 -4.73 -6.41 -0.36
CA PHE A 9 -5.45 -7.66 -0.52
C PHE A 9 -5.75 -8.29 0.84
N ASP A 10 -6.83 -9.06 0.94
CA ASP A 10 -7.18 -9.80 2.16
C ASP A 10 -6.18 -10.93 2.45
N TYR A 11 -5.52 -11.42 1.42
CA TYR A 11 -4.66 -12.57 1.49
C TYR A 11 -3.45 -12.38 0.60
N MET A 12 -2.26 -12.58 1.17
CA MET A 12 -1.02 -12.48 0.42
C MET A 12 -0.57 -13.87 -0.01
N ARG A 13 -0.77 -14.19 -1.29
CA ARG A 13 -0.30 -15.40 -1.94
C ARG A 13 0.37 -15.04 -3.26
N ILE A 14 1.64 -14.72 -3.22
CA ILE A 14 2.40 -14.43 -4.43
C ILE A 14 2.80 -15.76 -5.07
N THR A 15 2.12 -16.10 -6.16
CA THR A 15 2.32 -17.37 -6.88
C THR A 15 3.46 -17.31 -7.87
N GLN A 16 3.72 -16.12 -8.43
CA GLN A 16 4.83 -15.87 -9.36
C GLN A 16 5.47 -14.52 -9.06
N SER A 17 6.79 -14.49 -8.94
CA SER A 17 7.57 -13.27 -8.73
C SER A 17 8.06 -12.66 -10.04
N HIS A 18 8.64 -11.47 -9.99
CA HIS A 18 9.21 -10.78 -11.16
C HIS A 18 10.37 -11.53 -11.84
N ASN A 19 10.98 -12.51 -11.17
CA ASN A 19 12.09 -13.32 -11.69
C ASN A 19 11.67 -14.75 -12.05
N ASP A 20 10.39 -15.07 -11.94
CA ASP A 20 9.87 -16.41 -12.18
C ASP A 20 9.11 -16.52 -13.51
N GLY A 21 9.18 -17.71 -14.12
CA GLY A 21 8.35 -18.12 -15.23
C GLY A 21 8.26 -17.10 -16.38
N ASN A 22 7.07 -16.74 -16.75
CA ASN A 22 6.79 -15.81 -17.85
C ASN A 22 7.16 -14.35 -17.55
N HIS A 23 7.48 -14.00 -16.31
CA HIS A 23 7.89 -12.65 -15.93
C HIS A 23 9.35 -12.34 -16.34
N VAL A 24 10.22 -13.36 -16.41
CA VAL A 24 11.65 -13.20 -16.74
C VAL A 24 11.93 -12.74 -18.17
N PRO A 25 11.29 -13.28 -19.23
CA PRO A 25 11.66 -12.96 -20.61
C PRO A 25 11.12 -11.63 -21.11
N HIS A 26 10.08 -11.08 -20.49
CA HIS A 26 9.35 -9.93 -21.02
C HIS A 26 10.10 -8.60 -20.87
N TRP A 27 11.06 -8.54 -19.95
CA TRP A 27 11.61 -7.27 -19.47
C TRP A 27 13.06 -7.03 -19.87
N LYS A 28 13.79 -8.08 -20.26
CA LYS A 28 15.20 -7.95 -20.69
C LYS A 28 15.41 -7.12 -21.95
N ASN A 29 14.36 -6.89 -22.74
CA ASN A 29 14.44 -6.24 -24.05
C ASN A 29 13.73 -4.88 -24.13
N VAL A 30 13.08 -4.42 -23.05
CA VAL A 30 12.57 -3.05 -22.97
C VAL A 30 13.67 -2.21 -22.34
N THR A 31 14.57 -1.71 -23.19
CA THR A 31 15.70 -0.87 -22.77
C THR A 31 15.22 0.26 -21.86
N ASN A 32 15.79 0.33 -20.66
CA ASN A 32 15.59 1.33 -19.62
C ASN A 32 14.32 1.24 -18.74
N TYR A 33 13.46 0.24 -18.91
CA TYR A 33 12.27 0.05 -18.05
C TYR A 33 12.32 -1.33 -17.42
N SER A 34 12.67 -1.41 -16.16
CA SER A 34 12.56 -2.64 -15.39
C SER A 34 11.20 -2.68 -14.72
N ASP A 35 10.24 -3.37 -15.30
CA ASP A 35 9.02 -3.69 -14.57
C ASP A 35 9.27 -4.87 -13.62
N LYS A 36 8.59 -4.86 -12.47
CA LYS A 36 8.71 -5.89 -11.44
C LYS A 36 7.33 -6.45 -11.11
N PRO A 37 6.70 -7.15 -12.06
CA PRO A 37 5.38 -7.73 -11.84
C PRO A 37 5.42 -8.87 -10.84
N TRP A 38 4.28 -9.11 -10.19
CA TRP A 38 4.03 -10.32 -9.43
C TRP A 38 2.59 -10.78 -9.64
N ASP A 39 2.36 -12.08 -9.50
CA ASP A 39 1.03 -12.66 -9.54
C ASP A 39 0.53 -12.90 -8.13
N GLU A 40 -0.60 -12.30 -7.81
CA GLU A 40 -1.31 -12.40 -6.55
C GLU A 40 -2.58 -13.22 -6.73
N ALA A 41 -2.75 -14.30 -5.97
CA ALA A 41 -3.89 -15.18 -6.06
C ALA A 41 -4.61 -15.35 -4.71
N SER A 42 -5.89 -15.61 -4.77
CA SER A 42 -6.68 -15.96 -3.59
C SER A 42 -6.18 -17.23 -2.91
N LYS A 43 -6.56 -17.41 -1.64
CA LYS A 43 -6.18 -18.56 -0.81
C LYS A 43 -6.56 -19.89 -1.45
N ASP A 44 -7.79 -19.95 -1.94
CA ASP A 44 -8.37 -21.13 -2.57
C ASP A 44 -8.56 -20.86 -4.07
N SER A 45 -9.11 -21.79 -4.80
CA SER A 45 -9.52 -21.58 -6.20
C SER A 45 -10.66 -20.57 -6.37
N GLY A 46 -11.03 -19.88 -5.29
CA GLY A 46 -11.95 -18.75 -5.28
C GLY A 46 -11.39 -17.51 -5.95
N ARG A 47 -11.97 -16.38 -5.65
CA ARG A 47 -11.56 -15.08 -6.16
C ARG A 47 -11.45 -14.10 -5.03
N GLN A 48 -10.42 -13.27 -5.07
CA GLN A 48 -10.27 -12.17 -4.13
C GLN A 48 -10.53 -10.81 -4.79
N TYR A 49 -10.84 -9.84 -3.93
CA TYR A 49 -10.93 -8.45 -4.33
C TYR A 49 -9.59 -7.74 -4.10
N PHE A 50 -9.30 -6.78 -4.97
CA PHE A 50 -8.41 -5.70 -4.59
C PHE A 50 -9.12 -4.85 -3.53
N ILE A 51 -8.52 -4.73 -2.36
CA ILE A 51 -9.08 -4.00 -1.21
C ILE A 51 -8.14 -2.85 -0.87
N PRO A 52 -8.36 -1.69 -1.46
CA PRO A 52 -7.48 -0.56 -1.25
C PRO A 52 -7.45 -0.15 0.21
N GLN A 53 -6.27 0.03 0.77
CA GLN A 53 -6.07 0.59 2.10
C GLN A 53 -5.85 2.11 2.09
N ASN A 54 -5.81 2.69 0.89
CA ASN A 54 -5.78 4.12 0.59
C ASN A 54 -6.86 4.43 -0.46
N ASP A 55 -7.24 5.69 -0.61
CA ASP A 55 -8.08 6.11 -1.73
C ASP A 55 -7.28 6.08 -3.03
N TYR A 56 -7.86 5.49 -4.09
CA TYR A 56 -7.26 5.46 -5.43
C TYR A 56 -8.13 6.16 -6.46
N VAL A 57 -7.50 6.67 -7.51
CA VAL A 57 -8.15 7.22 -8.70
C VAL A 57 -7.84 6.32 -9.88
N VAL A 58 -8.84 5.97 -10.66
CA VAL A 58 -8.68 5.22 -11.90
C VAL A 58 -8.08 6.14 -12.97
N GLU A 59 -6.88 5.79 -13.44
CA GLU A 59 -6.14 6.55 -14.45
C GLU A 59 -6.37 6.03 -15.87
N GLN A 60 -6.58 4.73 -16.00
CA GLN A 60 -6.77 4.10 -17.30
C GLN A 60 -7.48 2.76 -17.14
N VAL A 61 -8.35 2.44 -18.11
CA VAL A 61 -9.07 1.16 -18.21
C VAL A 61 -8.81 0.58 -19.60
N LEU A 62 -8.24 -0.62 -19.66
CA LEU A 62 -7.94 -1.34 -20.91
C LEU A 62 -8.76 -2.63 -20.94
N ILE A 63 -9.91 -2.57 -21.60
CA ILE A 63 -10.89 -3.68 -21.63
C ILE A 63 -10.28 -4.94 -22.28
N ASP A 64 -9.55 -4.78 -23.39
CA ASP A 64 -9.00 -5.92 -24.14
C ASP A 64 -7.95 -6.71 -23.37
N SER A 65 -7.12 -6.03 -22.59
CA SER A 65 -6.09 -6.67 -21.75
C SER A 65 -6.58 -6.97 -20.31
N ARG A 66 -7.84 -6.65 -19.99
CA ARG A 66 -8.37 -6.78 -18.63
C ARG A 66 -7.52 -6.07 -17.59
N SER A 67 -7.03 -4.87 -17.95
CA SER A 67 -6.11 -4.12 -17.08
C SER A 67 -6.71 -2.79 -16.63
N VAL A 68 -6.42 -2.42 -15.38
CA VAL A 68 -6.67 -1.08 -14.84
C VAL A 68 -5.39 -0.51 -14.27
N ARG A 69 -5.18 0.78 -14.50
CA ARG A 69 -4.13 1.55 -13.87
C ARG A 69 -4.76 2.50 -12.85
N LEU A 70 -4.27 2.42 -11.63
CA LEU A 70 -4.71 3.19 -10.48
C LEU A 70 -3.56 4.04 -9.97
N ARG A 71 -3.86 5.19 -9.41
CA ARG A 71 -2.92 5.94 -8.57
C ARG A 71 -3.53 6.24 -7.21
N THR A 72 -2.72 6.37 -6.19
CA THR A 72 -3.17 6.90 -4.91
C THR A 72 -3.68 8.33 -5.09
N LYS A 73 -4.81 8.67 -4.47
CA LYS A 73 -5.40 10.01 -4.52
C LYS A 73 -4.47 11.06 -3.91
N ASN A 74 -3.89 10.73 -2.77
CA ASN A 74 -2.90 11.53 -2.06
C ASN A 74 -1.55 10.83 -2.08
N ASN A 75 -0.48 11.55 -1.83
CA ASN A 75 0.83 10.95 -1.62
C ASN A 75 0.83 10.07 -0.37
N VAL A 76 1.52 8.94 -0.44
CA VAL A 76 1.63 7.92 0.62
C VAL A 76 3.10 7.63 0.95
N LEU A 77 3.34 7.17 2.16
CA LEU A 77 4.65 6.65 2.58
C LEU A 77 4.77 5.19 2.13
N ILE A 78 5.91 4.84 1.54
CA ILE A 78 6.23 3.49 1.09
C ILE A 78 7.54 3.00 1.73
N PRO A 79 7.77 1.68 1.87
CA PRO A 79 9.00 1.15 2.46
C PRO A 79 10.28 1.54 1.71
N TYR A 80 10.19 1.78 0.40
CA TYR A 80 11.31 2.12 -0.48
C TYR A 80 11.85 3.54 -0.24
N LYS A 81 11.01 4.50 0.17
CA LYS A 81 11.37 5.91 0.34
C LYS A 81 10.89 6.47 1.66
N ASN A 82 11.68 7.36 2.25
CA ASN A 82 11.31 8.09 3.47
C ASN A 82 10.46 9.35 3.20
N GLU A 83 10.22 9.67 1.93
CA GLU A 83 9.37 10.79 1.49
C GLU A 83 8.06 10.27 0.88
N PRO A 84 6.95 11.01 1.01
CA PRO A 84 5.68 10.60 0.46
C PRO A 84 5.67 10.71 -1.07
N VAL A 85 5.11 9.70 -1.72
CA VAL A 85 5.05 9.57 -3.17
C VAL A 85 3.64 9.27 -3.66
N THR A 86 3.34 9.61 -4.91
CA THR A 86 2.20 9.02 -5.62
C THR A 86 2.56 7.59 -5.99
N LEU A 87 1.80 6.62 -5.48
CA LEU A 87 1.96 5.21 -5.82
C LEU A 87 0.97 4.83 -6.92
N TYR A 88 1.47 4.21 -7.99
CA TYR A 88 0.68 3.67 -9.08
C TYR A 88 0.62 2.16 -8.98
N ILE A 89 -0.57 1.59 -9.19
CA ILE A 89 -0.79 0.14 -9.25
C ILE A 89 -1.46 -0.20 -10.57
N THR A 90 -0.96 -1.23 -11.23
CA THR A 90 -1.65 -1.84 -12.36
C THR A 90 -2.12 -3.24 -11.96
N LEU A 91 -3.37 -3.53 -12.22
CA LEU A 91 -3.97 -4.84 -12.03
C LEU A 91 -4.42 -5.36 -13.40
N THR A 92 -4.07 -6.61 -13.71
CA THR A 92 -4.43 -7.28 -14.96
C THR A 92 -5.15 -8.61 -14.65
N HIS A 93 -5.79 -9.22 -15.62
CA HIS A 93 -6.59 -10.44 -15.55
C HIS A 93 -7.90 -10.32 -14.77
N MET A 94 -8.43 -9.11 -14.65
CA MET A 94 -9.68 -8.87 -13.95
C MET A 94 -10.88 -9.44 -14.70
N LYS A 95 -11.97 -9.72 -13.96
CA LYS A 95 -13.26 -10.07 -14.58
C LYS A 95 -13.84 -8.92 -15.39
N LEU A 96 -14.32 -9.24 -16.59
CA LEU A 96 -14.91 -8.27 -17.52
C LEU A 96 -16.06 -7.48 -16.89
N GLU A 97 -16.88 -8.13 -16.10
CA GLU A 97 -18.01 -7.48 -15.40
C GLU A 97 -17.55 -6.37 -14.45
N THR A 98 -16.40 -6.57 -13.80
CA THR A 98 -15.75 -5.55 -12.97
C THR A 98 -15.23 -4.41 -13.81
N MET A 99 -14.53 -4.73 -14.90
CA MET A 99 -13.96 -3.75 -15.83
C MET A 99 -15.02 -2.79 -16.39
N LYS A 100 -16.20 -3.30 -16.74
CA LYS A 100 -17.31 -2.50 -17.27
C LYS A 100 -17.87 -1.47 -16.29
N ARG A 101 -17.57 -1.59 -15.01
CA ARG A 101 -17.99 -0.66 -13.95
C ARG A 101 -16.96 0.43 -13.67
N LEU A 102 -15.77 0.30 -14.24
CA LEU A 102 -14.66 1.25 -14.02
C LEU A 102 -14.63 2.32 -15.12
N TYR A 103 -14.37 3.55 -14.73
CA TYR A 103 -14.16 4.65 -15.64
C TYR A 103 -13.03 5.57 -15.18
N VAL A 104 -12.37 6.22 -16.11
CA VAL A 104 -11.24 7.13 -15.82
C VAL A 104 -11.73 8.30 -14.96
N GLY A 105 -10.98 8.60 -13.92
CA GLY A 105 -11.32 9.61 -12.92
C GLY A 105 -12.18 9.10 -11.77
N GLN A 106 -12.65 7.85 -11.81
CA GLN A 106 -13.39 7.25 -10.70
C GLN A 106 -12.53 7.19 -9.43
N LEU A 107 -13.12 7.62 -8.31
CA LEU A 107 -12.54 7.45 -6.99
C LEU A 107 -12.93 6.07 -6.44
N ILE A 108 -11.94 5.26 -6.09
CA ILE A 108 -12.09 4.01 -5.34
C ILE A 108 -11.66 4.30 -3.92
N LYS A 109 -12.60 4.24 -2.99
CA LYS A 109 -12.34 4.56 -1.60
C LYS A 109 -11.65 3.41 -0.86
N LYS A 110 -10.96 3.76 0.20
CA LYS A 110 -10.42 2.78 1.15
C LYS A 110 -11.48 1.74 1.54
N ASN A 111 -11.09 0.46 1.56
CA ASN A 111 -11.92 -0.72 1.85
C ASN A 111 -13.04 -1.00 0.83
N GLU A 112 -13.09 -0.33 -0.30
CA GLU A 112 -14.11 -0.56 -1.33
C GLU A 112 -13.76 -1.80 -2.19
N LYS A 113 -14.64 -2.79 -2.23
CA LYS A 113 -14.45 -4.07 -2.92
C LYS A 113 -15.12 -4.06 -4.29
N ILE A 114 -14.54 -3.40 -5.29
CA ILE A 114 -15.13 -3.32 -6.64
C ILE A 114 -14.30 -4.00 -7.72
N ILE A 115 -13.01 -4.25 -7.50
CA ILE A 115 -12.12 -4.90 -8.46
C ILE A 115 -11.91 -6.34 -8.04
N LEU A 116 -12.39 -7.27 -8.88
CA LEU A 116 -12.35 -8.71 -8.63
C LEU A 116 -11.34 -9.38 -9.54
N GLU A 117 -10.50 -10.26 -9.00
CA GLU A 117 -9.57 -11.09 -9.77
C GLU A 117 -10.32 -11.98 -10.77
N GLY A 118 -9.64 -12.36 -11.82
CA GLY A 118 -10.16 -13.22 -12.85
C GLY A 118 -9.12 -14.12 -13.47
N ASP A 119 -9.55 -14.82 -14.49
CA ASP A 119 -8.77 -15.74 -15.32
C ASP A 119 -8.80 -15.34 -16.80
N GLU A 120 -9.08 -14.06 -17.07
CA GLU A 120 -9.28 -13.54 -18.43
C GLU A 120 -8.00 -12.88 -18.97
N GLY A 121 -7.94 -12.69 -20.29
CA GLY A 121 -6.78 -12.02 -20.90
C GLY A 121 -5.50 -12.88 -20.98
N GLY A 122 -5.62 -14.23 -21.04
CA GLY A 122 -4.51 -15.15 -21.17
C GLY A 122 -3.90 -15.62 -19.85
N ALA A 123 -4.66 -15.55 -18.77
CA ALA A 123 -4.28 -16.06 -17.47
C ALA A 123 -4.40 -17.59 -17.35
N TYR A 124 -3.60 -18.18 -16.50
CA TYR A 124 -3.72 -19.57 -16.08
C TYR A 124 -4.28 -19.62 -14.66
N GLY A 125 -5.62 -19.72 -14.54
CA GLY A 125 -6.31 -19.67 -13.26
C GLY A 125 -6.55 -18.25 -12.75
N ASN A 126 -7.33 -18.13 -11.68
CA ASN A 126 -7.66 -16.84 -11.09
C ASN A 126 -6.44 -16.22 -10.41
N HIS A 127 -6.07 -15.01 -10.78
CA HIS A 127 -5.06 -14.20 -10.13
C HIS A 127 -5.12 -12.74 -10.62
N PHE A 128 -4.51 -11.84 -9.88
CA PHE A 128 -4.10 -10.54 -10.38
C PHE A 128 -2.64 -10.58 -10.82
N HIS A 129 -2.36 -10.19 -12.05
CA HIS A 129 -1.02 -9.78 -12.42
C HIS A 129 -0.86 -8.31 -12.01
N CYS A 130 0.04 -8.06 -11.06
CA CYS A 130 0.20 -6.79 -10.38
C CYS A 130 1.52 -6.12 -10.73
N THR A 131 1.52 -4.79 -10.81
CA THR A 131 2.74 -3.98 -10.77
C THR A 131 2.54 -2.76 -9.88
N ALA A 132 3.59 -2.36 -9.17
CA ALA A 132 3.60 -1.13 -8.38
C ALA A 132 4.71 -0.22 -8.88
N ASN A 133 4.41 1.08 -9.04
CA ASN A 133 5.32 2.01 -9.71
C ASN A 133 5.27 3.39 -9.05
N ILE A 134 6.36 4.15 -9.19
CA ILE A 134 6.46 5.56 -8.79
C ILE A 134 7.17 6.38 -9.87
N GLY A 135 7.06 7.69 -9.75
CA GLY A 135 7.71 8.64 -10.65
C GLY A 135 6.95 8.86 -11.96
N THR A 136 7.67 9.26 -12.98
CA THR A 136 7.10 9.66 -14.27
C THR A 136 6.52 8.46 -15.03
N TYR A 137 5.31 8.62 -15.56
CA TYR A 137 4.71 7.66 -16.48
C TYR A 137 5.12 7.99 -17.92
N TYR A 138 5.75 7.04 -18.59
CA TYR A 138 6.24 7.20 -19.98
C TYR A 138 5.30 6.61 -21.04
N GLY A 139 4.12 6.21 -20.64
CA GLY A 139 3.09 5.68 -21.54
C GLY A 139 3.12 4.16 -21.68
N LEU A 140 2.19 3.67 -22.49
CA LEU A 140 2.15 2.28 -22.92
C LEU A 140 3.22 2.03 -23.99
N LYS A 141 4.02 0.98 -23.80
CA LYS A 141 4.99 0.49 -24.78
C LYS A 141 4.60 -0.91 -25.22
N TYR A 142 4.82 -1.18 -26.49
CA TYR A 142 4.62 -2.52 -27.05
C TYR A 142 5.94 -3.26 -27.01
N ASN A 143 5.99 -4.36 -26.27
CA ASN A 143 7.22 -5.13 -26.15
C ASN A 143 7.41 -6.12 -27.31
N ASN A 144 8.60 -6.73 -27.40
CA ASN A 144 8.93 -7.68 -28.47
C ASN A 144 8.06 -8.95 -28.44
N ASN A 145 7.37 -9.21 -27.34
CA ASN A 145 6.42 -10.33 -27.18
C ASN A 145 4.97 -9.93 -27.52
N LYS A 146 4.80 -8.81 -28.20
CA LYS A 146 3.49 -8.31 -28.62
C LYS A 146 2.53 -8.05 -27.46
N LYS A 147 3.04 -7.59 -26.32
CA LYS A 147 2.26 -7.19 -25.13
C LYS A 147 2.42 -5.71 -24.83
N TRP A 148 1.35 -5.07 -24.39
CA TRP A 148 1.37 -3.71 -23.89
C TRP A 148 1.85 -3.67 -22.46
N VAL A 149 2.76 -2.75 -22.16
CA VAL A 149 3.40 -2.56 -20.87
C VAL A 149 3.27 -1.12 -20.44
N PHE A 150 2.87 -0.90 -19.19
CA PHE A 150 2.87 0.43 -18.57
C PHE A 150 4.30 0.77 -18.12
N CYS A 151 4.90 1.76 -18.76
CA CYS A 151 6.29 2.14 -18.48
C CYS A 151 6.37 3.30 -17.50
N TYR A 152 7.13 3.12 -16.44
CA TYR A 152 7.36 4.11 -15.39
C TYR A 152 8.85 4.32 -15.13
N GLU A 153 9.16 5.43 -14.49
CA GLU A 153 10.52 5.74 -14.04
C GLU A 153 11.08 4.66 -13.11
N LYS A 154 10.25 4.17 -12.20
CA LYS A 154 10.63 3.13 -11.25
C LYS A 154 9.51 2.15 -10.99
N SER A 155 9.79 0.88 -11.16
CA SER A 155 8.96 -0.24 -10.72
C SER A 155 9.47 -0.78 -9.39
N LEU A 156 8.55 -1.18 -8.52
CA LEU A 156 8.79 -1.59 -7.15
C LEU A 156 8.40 -3.05 -6.95
N LEU A 157 9.12 -3.74 -6.10
CA LEU A 157 8.71 -5.03 -5.53
C LEU A 157 7.54 -4.82 -4.55
N PRO A 158 6.73 -5.84 -4.27
CA PRO A 158 5.63 -5.72 -3.30
C PRO A 158 6.07 -5.17 -1.94
N ASN A 159 7.19 -5.64 -1.41
CA ASN A 159 7.75 -5.19 -0.14
C ASN A 159 8.49 -3.84 -0.20
N GLU A 160 8.76 -3.32 -1.39
CA GLU A 160 9.23 -1.96 -1.62
C GLU A 160 8.05 -0.97 -1.70
N ALA A 161 6.89 -1.43 -2.21
CA ALA A 161 5.70 -0.61 -2.43
C ALA A 161 4.79 -0.53 -1.21
N PHE A 162 4.70 -1.61 -0.42
CA PHE A 162 3.70 -1.73 0.63
C PHE A 162 4.30 -2.12 1.97
N TYR A 163 3.75 -1.52 3.01
CA TYR A 163 3.82 -2.04 4.36
C TYR A 163 2.78 -3.14 4.54
N ILE A 164 2.98 -4.00 5.52
CA ILE A 164 1.95 -4.93 5.99
C ILE A 164 1.36 -4.41 7.29
N ASP A 165 0.05 -4.55 7.45
CA ASP A 165 -0.61 -4.31 8.72
C ASP A 165 -0.14 -5.39 9.71
N PRO A 166 0.28 -5.04 10.94
CA PRO A 166 0.69 -6.01 11.96
C PRO A 166 -0.37 -7.06 12.27
N ASP A 167 -1.66 -6.71 12.12
CA ASP A 167 -2.79 -7.62 12.32
C ASP A 167 -3.08 -8.50 11.10
N PHE A 168 -2.34 -8.29 9.99
CA PHE A 168 -2.49 -9.08 8.77
C PHE A 168 -1.89 -10.47 8.95
N THR A 169 -2.75 -11.48 9.12
CA THR A 169 -2.34 -12.86 9.44
C THR A 169 -2.36 -13.82 8.25
N HIS A 170 -2.78 -13.37 7.09
CA HIS A 170 -3.04 -14.22 5.92
C HIS A 170 -1.90 -14.19 4.90
N ILE A 171 -0.69 -14.59 5.32
CA ILE A 171 0.48 -14.66 4.45
C ILE A 171 0.74 -16.10 4.05
N MET A 172 0.78 -16.38 2.74
CA MET A 172 1.25 -17.65 2.19
C MET A 172 2.31 -17.43 1.11
N ASN A 173 3.49 -18.00 1.31
CA ASN A 173 4.57 -18.04 0.33
C ASN A 173 4.86 -16.68 -0.32
N PRO A 174 5.29 -15.65 0.41
CA PRO A 174 5.58 -14.33 -0.14
C PRO A 174 6.80 -14.32 -1.09
N LYS A 175 7.24 -15.49 -1.58
CA LYS A 175 8.35 -15.64 -2.54
C LYS A 175 9.65 -14.94 -2.10
N GLY A 176 9.96 -15.01 -0.80
CA GLY A 176 11.17 -14.40 -0.24
C GLY A 176 11.11 -12.88 -0.10
N TYR A 177 9.94 -12.29 -0.20
CA TYR A 177 9.76 -10.86 0.11
C TYR A 177 9.76 -10.63 1.62
N ASP A 178 10.55 -9.66 2.05
CA ASP A 178 10.62 -9.20 3.44
C ASP A 178 9.78 -7.92 3.59
N PHE A 179 8.56 -8.07 4.10
CA PHE A 179 7.64 -6.96 4.28
C PHE A 179 7.93 -6.23 5.59
N LYS A 180 7.94 -4.91 5.53
CA LYS A 180 7.97 -4.09 6.73
C LYS A 180 6.56 -3.94 7.29
N GLU A 181 6.43 -4.06 8.60
CA GLU A 181 5.19 -3.73 9.29
C GLU A 181 4.93 -2.23 9.25
N VAL A 182 3.67 -1.85 9.34
CA VAL A 182 3.29 -0.44 9.57
C VAL A 182 3.89 -0.02 10.90
N PRO A 183 4.61 1.10 10.94
CA PRO A 183 5.13 1.61 12.20
C PRO A 183 4.01 1.79 13.22
N ILE A 184 4.17 1.18 14.39
CA ILE A 184 3.22 1.35 15.49
C ILE A 184 3.18 2.82 15.86
N GLY A 185 1.99 3.37 15.93
CA GLY A 185 1.74 4.75 16.28
C GLY A 185 0.32 4.94 16.80
N TYR A 186 0.07 6.08 17.41
CA TYR A 186 -1.26 6.48 17.88
C TYR A 186 -1.66 7.80 17.25
N ARG A 187 -2.96 8.01 17.08
CA ARG A 187 -3.51 9.22 16.46
C ARG A 187 -4.69 9.76 17.24
N LYS A 188 -4.97 11.02 17.03
CA LYS A 188 -6.18 11.65 17.55
C LYS A 188 -7.42 10.85 17.16
N GLY A 189 -8.25 10.54 18.12
CA GLY A 189 -9.41 9.66 17.99
C GLY A 189 -9.21 8.25 18.53
N ASP A 190 -7.96 7.81 18.72
CA ASP A 190 -7.68 6.51 19.32
C ASP A 190 -8.05 6.50 20.81
N SER A 191 -8.35 5.31 21.32
CA SER A 191 -8.68 5.10 22.73
C SER A 191 -8.15 3.75 23.21
N GLY A 192 -8.00 3.61 24.51
CA GLY A 192 -7.58 2.36 25.12
C GLY A 192 -6.48 2.55 26.18
N THR A 193 -6.00 1.42 26.72
CA THR A 193 -5.02 1.39 27.82
C THR A 193 -3.71 2.07 27.46
N ASP A 194 -3.24 1.92 26.21
CA ASP A 194 -1.99 2.55 25.80
C ASP A 194 -2.14 4.07 25.71
N ILE A 195 -3.31 4.54 25.21
CA ILE A 195 -3.61 5.98 25.21
C ILE A 195 -3.67 6.53 26.64
N GLU A 196 -4.23 5.78 27.58
CA GLU A 196 -4.23 6.17 29.00
C GLU A 196 -2.80 6.32 29.55
N LYS A 197 -1.92 5.37 29.25
CA LYS A 197 -0.50 5.44 29.64
C LYS A 197 0.22 6.63 29.00
N ILE A 198 -0.03 6.88 27.74
CA ILE A 198 0.53 8.02 27.00
C ILE A 198 0.04 9.34 27.60
N CYS A 199 -1.25 9.48 27.84
CA CYS A 199 -1.83 10.68 28.46
C CYS A 199 -1.21 10.92 29.84
N ASN A 200 -1.11 9.88 30.66
CA ASN A 200 -0.50 9.96 31.99
C ASN A 200 1.01 10.32 31.93
N PHE A 201 1.73 9.84 30.91
CA PHE A 201 3.13 10.19 30.68
C PHE A 201 3.30 11.65 30.26
N LEU A 202 2.46 12.14 29.36
CA LEU A 202 2.55 13.51 28.83
C LEU A 202 2.14 14.59 29.84
N SER A 203 1.24 14.27 30.78
CA SER A 203 0.73 15.24 31.73
C SER A 203 0.10 14.59 32.96
N ASN A 204 0.45 15.10 34.13
CA ASN A 204 -0.21 14.72 35.39
C ASN A 204 -1.68 15.19 35.47
N PHE A 205 -2.14 16.01 34.54
CA PHE A 205 -3.49 16.58 34.51
C PHE A 205 -4.43 15.88 33.55
N VAL A 206 -3.91 15.05 32.61
CA VAL A 206 -4.74 14.31 31.65
C VAL A 206 -4.96 12.91 32.17
N LYS A 207 -6.16 12.68 32.68
CA LYS A 207 -6.60 11.33 33.02
C LYS A 207 -7.66 10.91 32.00
N GLY A 208 -7.38 9.89 31.23
CA GLY A 208 -8.32 9.36 30.25
C GLY A 208 -7.66 8.45 29.24
N ASN A 209 -8.47 7.63 28.64
CA ASN A 209 -8.07 6.63 27.64
C ASN A 209 -8.43 7.05 26.21
N TYR A 210 -8.60 8.37 25.96
CA TYR A 210 -8.97 8.92 24.66
C TYR A 210 -7.98 10.00 24.19
N TYR A 211 -7.49 9.85 22.98
CA TYR A 211 -6.61 10.81 22.34
C TYR A 211 -7.42 11.97 21.75
N GLY A 212 -7.83 12.89 22.60
CA GLY A 212 -8.56 14.11 22.26
C GLY A 212 -7.67 15.34 22.08
N ASP A 213 -8.28 16.50 21.95
CA ASP A 213 -7.60 17.79 21.70
C ASP A 213 -6.50 18.11 22.71
N TYR A 214 -6.69 17.76 23.97
CA TYR A 214 -5.70 18.00 24.99
C TYR A 214 -4.47 17.11 24.85
N CYS A 215 -4.66 15.82 24.56
CA CYS A 215 -3.56 14.90 24.29
C CYS A 215 -2.79 15.36 23.05
N GLU A 216 -3.50 15.79 21.98
CA GLU A 216 -2.92 16.39 20.80
C GLU A 216 -2.01 17.57 21.14
N ALA A 217 -2.50 18.51 21.96
CA ALA A 217 -1.71 19.68 22.37
C ALA A 217 -0.44 19.26 23.12
N CYS A 218 -0.53 18.29 24.04
CA CYS A 218 0.63 17.76 24.77
C CYS A 218 1.64 17.08 23.86
N VAL A 219 1.18 16.29 22.89
CA VAL A 219 2.03 15.64 21.89
C VAL A 219 2.74 16.67 21.00
N SER A 220 2.04 17.72 20.59
CA SER A 220 2.64 18.82 19.83
C SER A 220 3.78 19.49 20.58
N VAL A 221 3.56 19.78 21.87
CA VAL A 221 4.61 20.37 22.75
C VAL A 221 5.79 19.38 22.89
N TYR A 222 5.51 18.11 23.16
CA TYR A 222 6.53 17.07 23.29
C TYR A 222 7.40 16.97 22.03
N LYS A 223 6.79 16.87 20.85
CA LYS A 223 7.51 16.84 19.56
C LYS A 223 8.41 18.06 19.41
N LYS A 224 7.89 19.26 19.68
CA LYS A 224 8.67 20.50 19.58
C LYS A 224 9.87 20.51 20.52
N GLN A 225 9.71 20.03 21.75
CA GLN A 225 10.81 19.96 22.73
C GLN A 225 11.92 18.97 22.32
N HIS A 226 11.56 17.94 21.56
CA HIS A 226 12.49 16.88 21.10
C HIS A 226 12.97 17.08 19.65
N GLY A 227 12.63 18.20 19.02
CA GLY A 227 13.02 18.46 17.62
C GLY A 227 12.36 17.52 16.61
N ILE A 228 11.24 16.88 16.96
CA ILE A 228 10.49 15.98 16.09
C ILE A 228 9.53 16.80 15.23
N VAL A 229 9.61 16.62 13.91
CA VAL A 229 8.75 17.34 12.96
C VAL A 229 7.33 16.77 12.99
N GLY A 230 6.32 17.65 12.91
CA GLY A 230 4.91 17.31 12.84
C GLY A 230 4.08 18.01 13.93
N ASP A 231 2.78 17.89 13.79
CA ASP A 231 1.81 18.36 14.78
C ASP A 231 1.54 17.31 15.86
N GLY A 232 0.63 17.60 16.75
CA GLY A 232 0.25 16.67 17.82
C GLY A 232 -0.84 15.67 17.45
N THR A 233 -1.30 15.63 16.20
CA THR A 233 -2.41 14.73 15.79
C THR A 233 -2.02 13.27 15.78
N THR A 234 -0.70 12.98 15.79
CA THR A 234 -0.19 11.61 15.87
C THR A 234 1.07 11.49 16.72
N ILE A 235 1.21 10.31 17.27
CA ILE A 235 2.44 9.76 17.82
C ILE A 235 2.92 8.73 16.82
N ASP A 236 3.85 9.12 15.95
CA ASP A 236 4.52 8.21 15.02
C ASP A 236 5.59 7.38 15.74
N SER A 237 6.20 6.43 15.03
CA SER A 237 7.23 5.56 15.59
C SER A 237 8.39 6.34 16.21
N GLN A 238 8.83 7.43 15.57
CA GLN A 238 9.90 8.29 16.09
C GLN A 238 9.51 8.95 17.42
N THR A 239 8.29 9.48 17.48
CA THR A 239 7.74 10.09 18.70
C THR A 239 7.59 9.06 19.81
N LEU A 240 7.07 7.88 19.47
CA LEU A 240 6.87 6.79 20.42
C LEU A 240 8.20 6.27 20.99
N GLU A 241 9.21 6.11 20.15
CA GLU A 241 10.55 5.72 20.59
C GLU A 241 11.17 6.77 21.53
N ALA A 242 11.02 8.05 21.20
CA ALA A 242 11.47 9.13 22.08
C ALA A 242 10.76 9.06 23.44
N MET A 243 9.43 8.91 23.45
CA MET A 243 8.65 8.76 24.69
C MET A 243 9.07 7.54 25.51
N LYS A 244 9.33 6.39 24.88
CA LYS A 244 9.84 5.19 25.56
C LYS A 244 11.22 5.42 26.15
N LYS A 245 12.09 6.13 25.44
CA LYS A 245 13.42 6.52 25.96
C LYS A 245 13.32 7.44 27.18
N ASP A 246 12.31 8.29 27.21
CA ASP A 246 12.03 9.19 28.33
C ASP A 246 11.22 8.53 29.45
N GLY A 247 10.90 7.24 29.33
CA GLY A 247 10.31 6.44 30.41
C GLY A 247 8.85 6.02 30.20
N LEU A 248 8.25 6.25 29.03
CA LEU A 248 6.93 5.70 28.72
C LEU A 248 7.00 4.16 28.70
N LYS A 249 6.09 3.52 29.44
CA LYS A 249 5.93 2.05 29.51
C LYS A 249 4.56 1.67 28.94
N LEU A 250 4.52 1.14 27.74
CA LEU A 250 3.31 0.60 27.11
C LEU A 250 3.14 -0.88 27.42
#